data_4345bdb3923d0b4b6320179ebb43b1aa
#
_entry.id   4345bdb3923d0b4b6320179ebb43b1aa
#
_cell.length_a   1.000
_cell.length_b   1.000
_cell.length_c   1.000
_cell.angle_alpha   90.00
_cell.angle_beta   90.00
_cell.angle_gamma   90.00
#
_symmetry.space_group_name_H-M   'P 1'
#
loop_
_entity.id
_entity.type
_entity.pdbx_description
1 polymer ?
#
loop_
_entity_poly.entity_id
_entity_poly.type
_entity_poly.pdbx_seq_one_letter_code
_entity_poly.pdbx_strand_id
1 'polypeptide(L)'
;ELTEEQEASKIGLIFGVDEEGGTVVRVSSHKAFRNSKFKSPQEIWKQGQLPAILEDSKEKSELLKSIGLNMNLAPVVDVPTKSSSFIYDRSYGRGAEKTATYTSELIKTMSEDNMISVMKHFPGYGDNEDTHTGIAVDERPYSTFETTDFLPFKSGIEAGGPCILVSHNIVKSMDENKPSSLSKNVHKILREDLNFSGIVMTDDLAMDAVKSYVENGEAAVQAVLAGNDMIISSDFVPQKQEILKAIQEKKINEDIINKAVRRILSMKIAYGIINTDDIEV
;
A
#
# COMPACT_ATOMS: atom_id res chain seq x y z
N GLU A 1 1.82 23.38 8.75
CA GLU A 1 2.71 22.28 9.20
C GLU A 1 3.24 21.45 8.02
N LEU A 2 2.39 20.72 7.26
CA LEU A 2 2.87 19.92 6.13
C LEU A 2 3.60 20.76 5.07
N THR A 3 3.15 21.97 4.80
CA THR A 3 3.80 22.91 3.87
C THR A 3 5.18 23.34 4.37
N GLU A 4 5.31 23.62 5.67
CA GLU A 4 6.58 24.00 6.29
C GLU A 4 7.59 22.83 6.26
N GLU A 5 7.14 21.61 6.52
CA GLU A 5 7.98 20.40 6.40
C GLU A 5 8.43 20.16 4.96
N GLN A 6 7.52 20.39 3.99
CA GLN A 6 7.82 20.28 2.57
C GLN A 6 8.89 21.28 2.14
N GLU A 7 8.77 22.55 2.58
CA GLU A 7 9.72 23.61 2.28
C GLU A 7 11.09 23.41 2.98
N ALA A 8 11.10 22.84 4.18
CA ALA A 8 12.32 22.53 4.91
C ALA A 8 13.09 21.34 4.33
N SER A 9 12.44 20.48 3.56
CA SER A 9 13.06 19.30 2.97
C SER A 9 13.77 19.65 1.66
N LYS A 10 15.05 19.25 1.54
CA LYS A 10 15.82 19.39 0.28
C LYS A 10 15.28 18.52 -0.85
N ILE A 11 14.60 17.44 -0.50
CA ILE A 11 13.96 16.50 -1.44
C ILE A 11 12.51 16.41 -1.01
N GLY A 12 11.57 16.81 -1.87
CA GLY A 12 10.15 16.81 -1.57
C GLY A 12 9.67 15.54 -0.87
N LEU A 13 8.79 15.67 0.12
CA LEU A 13 8.29 14.58 0.95
C LEU A 13 7.04 13.93 0.35
N ILE A 14 6.84 12.66 0.66
CA ILE A 14 5.59 11.97 0.41
C ILE A 14 4.78 12.03 1.70
N PHE A 15 3.61 12.66 1.65
CA PHE A 15 2.64 12.69 2.74
C PHE A 15 1.46 11.81 2.38
N GLY A 16 1.30 10.71 3.08
CA GLY A 16 0.27 9.71 2.83
C GLY A 16 -0.74 9.59 3.96
N VAL A 17 -1.92 9.12 3.62
CA VAL A 17 -3.01 8.87 4.58
C VAL A 17 -3.90 7.72 4.11
N ASP A 18 -4.57 7.03 5.05
CA ASP A 18 -5.66 6.11 4.76
C ASP A 18 -6.98 6.87 4.66
N GLU A 19 -7.38 7.21 3.44
CA GLU A 19 -8.69 7.78 3.16
C GLU A 19 -9.44 6.85 2.18
N GLU A 20 -9.74 5.62 2.65
CA GLU A 20 -10.41 4.60 1.84
C GLU A 20 -11.88 4.95 1.61
N GLY A 21 -12.51 5.50 2.63
CA GLY A 21 -13.95 5.66 2.77
C GLY A 21 -14.55 4.64 3.75
N GLY A 22 -15.81 4.83 4.12
CA GLY A 22 -16.51 3.95 5.06
C GLY A 22 -15.93 3.99 6.47
N THR A 23 -15.36 2.89 6.93
CA THR A 23 -14.81 2.74 8.28
C THR A 23 -13.38 3.28 8.40
N VAL A 24 -12.64 3.36 7.29
CA VAL A 24 -11.25 3.81 7.26
C VAL A 24 -11.15 5.17 6.57
N VAL A 25 -11.25 6.21 7.38
CA VAL A 25 -11.11 7.62 7.01
C VAL A 25 -10.35 8.36 8.08
N ARG A 26 -9.50 9.30 7.68
CA ARG A 26 -8.71 10.12 8.62
C ARG A 26 -9.06 11.60 8.46
N VAL A 27 -9.06 12.10 7.24
CA VAL A 27 -9.28 13.52 6.93
C VAL A 27 -10.77 13.85 6.95
N SER A 28 -11.59 13.13 6.19
CA SER A 28 -13.03 13.42 6.07
C SER A 28 -13.85 13.11 7.34
N SER A 29 -13.25 12.45 8.32
CA SER A 29 -13.86 12.29 9.65
C SER A 29 -13.92 13.60 10.45
N HIS A 30 -13.11 14.60 10.10
CA HIS A 30 -13.07 15.90 10.75
C HIS A 30 -13.96 16.91 10.02
N LYS A 31 -14.93 17.46 10.72
CA LYS A 31 -15.89 18.45 10.17
C LYS A 31 -15.25 19.72 9.61
N ALA A 32 -14.02 20.04 10.03
CA ALA A 32 -13.27 21.16 9.49
C ALA A 32 -12.89 20.98 8.01
N PHE A 33 -12.76 19.74 7.56
CA PHE A 33 -12.37 19.42 6.17
C PHE A 33 -13.56 19.00 5.32
N ARG A 34 -14.54 18.30 5.89
CA ARG A 34 -15.72 17.83 5.17
C ARG A 34 -16.93 17.69 6.11
N ASN A 35 -18.12 18.03 5.62
CA ASN A 35 -19.35 17.94 6.42
C ASN A 35 -19.74 16.51 6.79
N SER A 36 -19.36 15.52 5.96
CA SER A 36 -19.61 14.09 6.20
C SER A 36 -18.42 13.28 5.68
N LYS A 37 -18.10 12.19 6.36
CA LYS A 37 -17.05 11.28 5.91
C LYS A 37 -17.35 10.67 4.54
N PHE A 38 -16.32 10.32 3.78
CA PHE A 38 -16.46 9.56 2.55
C PHE A 38 -17.08 8.18 2.84
N LYS A 39 -17.94 7.73 1.95
CA LYS A 39 -18.60 6.43 2.04
C LYS A 39 -17.69 5.32 1.52
N SER A 40 -18.00 4.07 1.90
CA SER A 40 -17.28 2.92 1.35
C SER A 40 -17.56 2.75 -0.16
N PRO A 41 -16.65 2.08 -0.90
CA PRO A 41 -16.87 1.79 -2.33
C PRO A 41 -18.18 1.08 -2.58
N GLN A 42 -18.62 0.18 -1.68
CA GLN A 42 -19.90 -0.54 -1.79
C GLN A 42 -21.11 0.38 -1.63
N GLU A 43 -21.05 1.36 -0.71
CA GLU A 43 -22.12 2.33 -0.51
C GLU A 43 -22.27 3.28 -1.71
N ILE A 44 -21.14 3.75 -2.26
CA ILE A 44 -21.13 4.64 -3.43
C ILE A 44 -21.61 3.89 -4.67
N TRP A 45 -21.18 2.64 -4.84
CA TRP A 45 -21.62 1.83 -5.95
C TRP A 45 -23.16 1.70 -6.02
N LYS A 46 -23.84 1.60 -4.88
CA LYS A 46 -25.31 1.57 -4.81
C LYS A 46 -25.98 2.87 -5.29
N GLN A 47 -25.26 3.98 -5.30
CA GLN A 47 -25.73 5.30 -5.70
C GLN A 47 -25.59 5.57 -7.20
N GLY A 48 -24.52 5.08 -7.83
CA GLY A 48 -24.25 5.39 -9.24
C GLY A 48 -23.19 4.48 -9.86
N GLN A 49 -22.97 3.29 -9.28
CA GLN A 49 -22.05 2.27 -9.79
C GLN A 49 -20.60 2.80 -9.86
N LEU A 50 -19.79 2.26 -10.79
CA LEU A 50 -18.37 2.64 -10.94
C LEU A 50 -18.16 4.13 -11.25
N PRO A 51 -18.96 4.80 -12.13
CA PRO A 51 -18.78 6.23 -12.36
C PRO A 51 -18.89 7.08 -11.10
N ALA A 52 -19.82 6.76 -10.17
CA ALA A 52 -19.92 7.49 -8.91
C ALA A 52 -18.69 7.27 -7.99
N ILE A 53 -18.07 6.09 -8.04
CA ILE A 53 -16.84 5.81 -7.29
C ILE A 53 -15.66 6.62 -7.87
N LEU A 54 -15.57 6.75 -9.18
CA LEU A 54 -14.50 7.54 -9.81
C LEU A 54 -14.65 9.03 -9.48
N GLU A 55 -15.86 9.53 -9.46
CA GLU A 55 -16.13 10.92 -9.04
C GLU A 55 -15.79 11.16 -7.56
N ASP A 56 -16.19 10.23 -6.67
CA ASP A 56 -15.80 10.25 -5.25
C ASP A 56 -14.27 10.20 -5.06
N SER A 57 -13.57 9.44 -5.92
CA SER A 57 -12.10 9.38 -5.91
C SER A 57 -11.48 10.72 -6.26
N LYS A 58 -12.03 11.45 -7.24
CA LYS A 58 -11.58 12.80 -7.59
C LYS A 58 -11.79 13.77 -6.44
N GLU A 59 -12.98 13.76 -5.82
CA GLU A 59 -13.26 14.60 -4.65
C GLU A 59 -12.28 14.29 -3.49
N LYS A 60 -11.94 13.02 -3.26
CA LYS A 60 -10.89 12.62 -2.29
C LYS A 60 -9.53 13.20 -2.65
N SER A 61 -9.10 13.02 -3.89
CA SER A 61 -7.81 13.52 -4.38
C SER A 61 -7.71 15.06 -4.22
N GLU A 62 -8.78 15.79 -4.57
CA GLU A 62 -8.85 17.25 -4.41
C GLU A 62 -8.74 17.65 -2.94
N LEU A 63 -9.52 17.02 -2.06
CA LEU A 63 -9.47 17.30 -0.62
C LEU A 63 -8.08 17.02 -0.04
N LEU A 64 -7.50 15.88 -0.32
CA LEU A 64 -6.19 15.49 0.21
C LEU A 64 -5.10 16.45 -0.27
N LYS A 65 -5.08 16.79 -1.56
CA LYS A 65 -4.12 17.76 -2.10
C LYS A 65 -4.29 19.16 -1.52
N SER A 66 -5.52 19.59 -1.23
CA SER A 66 -5.79 20.90 -0.65
C SER A 66 -5.14 21.12 0.72
N ILE A 67 -4.78 20.04 1.41
CA ILE A 67 -4.10 20.06 2.71
C ILE A 67 -2.65 19.57 2.65
N GLY A 68 -2.09 19.41 1.45
CA GLY A 68 -0.69 19.05 1.23
C GLY A 68 -0.38 17.56 1.20
N LEU A 69 -1.40 16.68 1.21
CA LEU A 69 -1.21 15.24 1.04
C LEU A 69 -1.07 14.89 -0.45
N ASN A 70 -0.16 13.98 -0.77
CA ASN A 70 0.13 13.57 -2.15
C ASN A 70 0.04 12.05 -2.38
N MET A 71 -0.28 11.29 -1.34
CA MET A 71 -0.50 9.84 -1.41
C MET A 71 -1.77 9.46 -0.63
N ASN A 72 -2.60 8.60 -1.22
CA ASN A 72 -3.68 7.91 -0.52
C ASN A 72 -3.37 6.41 -0.49
N LEU A 73 -3.33 5.81 0.70
CA LEU A 73 -3.16 4.37 0.88
C LEU A 73 -4.47 3.64 0.52
N ALA A 74 -4.84 3.76 -0.73
CA ALA A 74 -6.01 3.20 -1.40
C ALA A 74 -5.68 2.99 -2.90
N PRO A 75 -6.38 2.11 -3.61
CA PRO A 75 -7.58 1.35 -3.23
C PRO A 75 -7.31 0.06 -2.44
N VAL A 76 -8.33 -0.37 -1.67
CA VAL A 76 -8.41 -1.74 -1.17
C VAL A 76 -8.87 -2.63 -2.32
N VAL A 77 -8.04 -3.59 -2.70
CA VAL A 77 -8.27 -4.48 -3.85
C VAL A 77 -8.49 -5.93 -3.45
N ASP A 78 -8.58 -6.19 -2.15
CA ASP A 78 -8.90 -7.50 -1.60
C ASP A 78 -10.25 -8.03 -2.13
N VAL A 79 -10.33 -9.35 -2.30
CA VAL A 79 -11.49 -10.06 -2.87
C VAL A 79 -12.09 -11.02 -1.84
N PRO A 80 -12.73 -10.52 -0.76
CA PRO A 80 -13.42 -11.39 0.18
C PRO A 80 -14.68 -11.98 -0.45
N THR A 81 -15.01 -13.21 -0.07
CA THR A 81 -16.20 -13.92 -0.54
C THR A 81 -17.32 -13.92 0.50
N LYS A 82 -16.97 -13.70 1.78
CA LYS A 82 -17.91 -13.68 2.90
C LYS A 82 -18.12 -12.25 3.41
N SER A 83 -19.38 -11.85 3.58
CA SER A 83 -19.72 -10.56 4.17
C SER A 83 -19.32 -10.42 5.65
N SER A 84 -19.01 -11.52 6.33
CA SER A 84 -18.49 -11.54 7.69
C SER A 84 -16.96 -11.34 7.78
N SER A 85 -16.25 -11.33 6.65
CA SER A 85 -14.80 -11.06 6.64
C SER A 85 -14.53 -9.62 7.09
N PHE A 86 -13.49 -9.43 7.90
CA PHE A 86 -13.12 -8.11 8.42
C PHE A 86 -12.83 -7.09 7.31
N ILE A 87 -12.32 -7.56 6.16
CA ILE A 87 -11.98 -6.69 5.03
C ILE A 87 -13.19 -6.39 4.11
N TYR A 88 -14.31 -7.08 4.29
CA TYR A 88 -15.44 -7.01 3.36
C TYR A 88 -15.98 -5.59 3.19
N ASP A 89 -16.26 -4.89 4.29
CA ASP A 89 -16.83 -3.53 4.26
C ASP A 89 -15.86 -2.48 3.71
N ARG A 90 -14.56 -2.77 3.69
CA ARG A 90 -13.51 -1.93 3.11
C ARG A 90 -13.31 -2.22 1.63
N SER A 91 -13.62 -3.42 1.17
CA SER A 91 -13.43 -3.90 -0.20
C SER A 91 -14.51 -3.38 -1.16
N TYR A 92 -14.28 -3.60 -2.46
CA TYR A 92 -15.32 -3.35 -3.48
C TYR A 92 -16.51 -4.34 -3.38
N GLY A 93 -16.30 -5.54 -2.82
CA GLY A 93 -17.36 -6.53 -2.53
C GLY A 93 -17.99 -7.17 -3.76
N ARG A 94 -17.28 -7.34 -4.89
CA ARG A 94 -17.89 -7.74 -6.17
C ARG A 94 -17.15 -8.81 -6.96
N GLY A 95 -16.36 -9.61 -6.33
CA GLY A 95 -15.59 -10.66 -6.98
C GLY A 95 -14.41 -10.14 -7.82
N ALA A 96 -13.53 -11.05 -8.22
CA ALA A 96 -12.20 -10.74 -8.71
C ALA A 96 -12.18 -9.91 -10.01
N GLU A 97 -12.93 -10.31 -11.04
CA GLU A 97 -12.96 -9.61 -12.34
C GLU A 97 -13.49 -8.18 -12.23
N LYS A 98 -14.57 -7.98 -11.44
CA LYS A 98 -15.11 -6.65 -11.24
C LYS A 98 -14.21 -5.79 -10.38
N THR A 99 -13.53 -6.39 -9.39
CA THR A 99 -12.51 -5.70 -8.58
C THR A 99 -11.32 -5.34 -9.45
N ALA A 100 -10.92 -6.17 -10.40
CA ALA A 100 -9.87 -5.84 -11.37
C ALA A 100 -10.22 -4.61 -12.21
N THR A 101 -11.43 -4.56 -12.76
CA THR A 101 -11.93 -3.37 -13.50
C THR A 101 -11.97 -2.13 -12.61
N TYR A 102 -12.53 -2.25 -11.41
CA TYR A 102 -12.56 -1.16 -10.41
C TYR A 102 -11.16 -0.65 -10.11
N THR A 103 -10.20 -1.55 -9.89
CA THR A 103 -8.81 -1.19 -9.58
C THR A 103 -8.18 -0.41 -10.73
N SER A 104 -8.25 -0.92 -11.96
CA SER A 104 -7.63 -0.25 -13.11
C SER A 104 -8.18 1.15 -13.33
N GLU A 105 -9.48 1.33 -13.23
CA GLU A 105 -10.12 2.64 -13.43
C GLU A 105 -9.78 3.63 -12.30
N LEU A 106 -9.72 3.17 -11.04
CA LEU A 106 -9.29 4.02 -9.93
C LEU A 106 -7.82 4.44 -10.05
N ILE A 107 -6.93 3.52 -10.42
CA ILE A 107 -5.52 3.83 -10.60
C ILE A 107 -5.35 4.92 -11.66
N LYS A 108 -6.04 4.80 -12.81
CA LYS A 108 -6.03 5.84 -13.85
C LYS A 108 -6.53 7.19 -13.32
N THR A 109 -7.71 7.18 -12.67
CA THR A 109 -8.33 8.39 -12.12
C THR A 109 -7.40 9.09 -11.11
N MET A 110 -6.84 8.34 -10.16
CA MET A 110 -5.91 8.90 -9.17
C MET A 110 -4.63 9.43 -9.81
N SER A 111 -4.12 8.75 -10.85
CA SER A 111 -2.94 9.20 -11.61
C SER A 111 -3.24 10.50 -12.38
N GLU A 112 -4.41 10.61 -13.03
CA GLU A 112 -4.86 11.85 -13.69
C GLU A 112 -4.98 13.02 -12.72
N ASP A 113 -5.40 12.74 -11.48
CA ASP A 113 -5.47 13.72 -10.40
C ASP A 113 -4.10 14.01 -9.75
N ASN A 114 -3.02 13.38 -10.22
CA ASN A 114 -1.69 13.48 -9.63
C ASN A 114 -1.66 13.06 -8.15
N MET A 115 -2.45 12.04 -7.77
CA MET A 115 -2.51 11.43 -6.44
C MET A 115 -1.86 10.05 -6.48
N ILE A 116 -0.83 9.85 -5.67
CA ILE A 116 -0.17 8.54 -5.57
C ILE A 116 -1.13 7.54 -4.93
N SER A 117 -1.44 6.48 -5.66
CA SER A 117 -2.28 5.37 -5.20
C SER A 117 -1.45 4.22 -4.63
N VAL A 118 -2.03 3.47 -3.69
CA VAL A 118 -1.41 2.28 -3.09
C VAL A 118 -2.41 1.13 -3.10
N MET A 119 -2.19 0.16 -3.95
CA MET A 119 -3.01 -1.07 -3.98
C MET A 119 -2.70 -1.92 -2.75
N LYS A 120 -3.73 -2.38 -2.04
CA LYS A 120 -3.58 -3.17 -0.81
C LYS A 120 -4.71 -4.16 -0.62
N HIS A 121 -4.44 -5.26 0.05
CA HIS A 121 -3.23 -5.68 0.78
C HIS A 121 -2.63 -6.91 0.10
N PHE A 122 -1.51 -6.80 -0.57
CA PHE A 122 -0.88 -7.94 -1.25
C PHE A 122 -0.40 -9.00 -0.23
N PRO A 123 -0.54 -10.32 -0.50
CA PRO A 123 -1.03 -10.95 -1.73
C PRO A 123 -2.57 -11.10 -1.82
N GLY A 124 -3.32 -10.60 -0.85
CA GLY A 124 -4.78 -10.64 -0.77
C GLY A 124 -5.25 -11.36 0.50
N TYR A 125 -6.08 -10.67 1.30
CA TYR A 125 -6.63 -11.27 2.52
C TYR A 125 -7.70 -12.34 2.22
N GLY A 126 -8.47 -12.17 1.13
CA GLY A 126 -9.65 -13.02 0.92
C GLY A 126 -10.56 -12.97 2.14
N ASP A 127 -10.85 -14.15 2.71
CA ASP A 127 -11.64 -14.30 3.94
C ASP A 127 -10.77 -14.61 5.17
N ASN A 128 -9.48 -14.29 5.15
CA ASN A 128 -8.56 -14.54 6.25
C ASN A 128 -8.80 -13.61 7.45
N GLU A 129 -8.13 -13.88 8.56
CA GLU A 129 -8.25 -13.12 9.82
C GLU A 129 -7.51 -11.78 9.75
N ASP A 130 -7.85 -10.87 10.66
CA ASP A 130 -7.26 -9.54 10.79
C ASP A 130 -5.86 -9.60 11.44
N THR A 131 -4.84 -9.16 10.74
CA THR A 131 -3.45 -9.12 11.24
C THR A 131 -3.18 -8.04 12.28
N HIS A 132 -4.13 -7.14 12.53
CA HIS A 132 -4.04 -6.18 13.65
C HIS A 132 -4.20 -6.86 15.01
N THR A 133 -4.83 -8.03 15.06
CA THR A 133 -5.12 -8.77 16.30
C THR A 133 -4.20 -9.97 16.54
N GLY A 134 -3.26 -10.24 15.66
CA GLY A 134 -2.31 -11.34 15.75
C GLY A 134 -1.85 -11.89 14.40
N ILE A 135 -1.18 -13.03 14.42
CA ILE A 135 -0.70 -13.70 13.21
C ILE A 135 -1.89 -14.36 12.50
N ALA A 136 -2.20 -13.90 11.30
CA ALA A 136 -3.17 -14.55 10.42
C ALA A 136 -2.46 -15.52 9.48
N VAL A 137 -2.92 -16.77 9.44
CA VAL A 137 -2.37 -17.81 8.57
C VAL A 137 -3.37 -18.15 7.48
N ASP A 138 -2.94 -18.08 6.23
CA ASP A 138 -3.73 -18.42 5.05
C ASP A 138 -3.26 -19.75 4.46
N GLU A 139 -4.16 -20.73 4.44
CA GLU A 139 -3.90 -22.07 3.94
C GLU A 139 -4.44 -22.29 2.52
N ARG A 140 -4.96 -21.24 1.88
CA ARG A 140 -5.47 -21.35 0.50
C ARG A 140 -4.38 -21.81 -0.45
N PRO A 141 -4.72 -22.66 -1.44
CA PRO A 141 -3.77 -23.09 -2.45
C PRO A 141 -3.37 -21.89 -3.33
N TYR A 142 -2.15 -21.90 -3.84
CA TYR A 142 -1.59 -20.84 -4.69
C TYR A 142 -2.50 -20.51 -5.89
N SER A 143 -3.12 -21.53 -6.49
CA SER A 143 -4.05 -21.37 -7.61
C SER A 143 -5.26 -20.49 -7.30
N THR A 144 -5.68 -20.40 -6.03
CA THR A 144 -6.74 -19.47 -5.63
C THR A 144 -6.27 -18.03 -5.81
N PHE A 145 -5.06 -17.71 -5.41
CA PHE A 145 -4.49 -16.37 -5.59
C PHE A 145 -4.35 -16.02 -7.06
N GLU A 146 -3.88 -16.96 -7.89
CA GLU A 146 -3.73 -16.74 -9.34
C GLU A 146 -5.05 -16.41 -10.03
N THR A 147 -6.14 -17.07 -9.60
CA THR A 147 -7.46 -16.94 -10.25
C THR A 147 -8.37 -15.89 -9.60
N THR A 148 -8.01 -15.38 -8.42
CA THR A 148 -8.81 -14.39 -7.69
C THR A 148 -8.01 -13.17 -7.24
N ASP A 149 -7.19 -13.32 -6.21
CA ASP A 149 -6.58 -12.19 -5.50
C ASP A 149 -5.57 -11.42 -6.39
N PHE A 150 -4.85 -12.11 -7.29
CA PHE A 150 -3.89 -11.45 -8.18
C PHE A 150 -4.53 -10.70 -9.35
N LEU A 151 -5.79 -10.98 -9.71
CA LEU A 151 -6.42 -10.31 -10.86
C LEU A 151 -6.54 -8.79 -10.67
N PRO A 152 -7.01 -8.27 -9.52
CA PRO A 152 -7.01 -6.83 -9.27
C PRO A 152 -5.60 -6.21 -9.27
N PHE A 153 -4.61 -6.88 -8.67
CA PHE A 153 -3.24 -6.38 -8.68
C PHE A 153 -2.67 -6.31 -10.09
N LYS A 154 -2.82 -7.37 -10.89
CA LYS A 154 -2.39 -7.38 -12.31
C LYS A 154 -3.02 -6.23 -13.09
N SER A 155 -4.33 -6.07 -12.96
CA SER A 155 -5.07 -5.00 -13.64
C SER A 155 -4.60 -3.60 -13.22
N GLY A 156 -4.32 -3.39 -11.93
CA GLY A 156 -3.78 -2.14 -11.42
C GLY A 156 -2.33 -1.88 -11.85
N ILE A 157 -1.50 -2.92 -11.92
CA ILE A 157 -0.12 -2.84 -12.44
C ILE A 157 -0.15 -2.43 -13.92
N GLU A 158 -0.98 -3.07 -14.73
CA GLU A 158 -1.18 -2.75 -16.15
C GLU A 158 -1.71 -1.33 -16.34
N ALA A 159 -2.50 -0.80 -15.41
CA ALA A 159 -2.97 0.58 -15.41
C ALA A 159 -1.93 1.60 -14.93
N GLY A 160 -0.71 1.17 -14.57
CA GLY A 160 0.38 2.04 -14.13
C GLY A 160 0.39 2.32 -12.62
N GLY A 161 -0.22 1.47 -11.81
CA GLY A 161 -0.24 1.60 -10.35
C GLY A 161 1.16 1.76 -9.75
N PRO A 162 1.45 2.84 -9.01
CA PRO A 162 2.80 3.18 -8.56
C PRO A 162 3.26 2.39 -7.34
N CYS A 163 2.33 2.00 -6.45
CA CYS A 163 2.66 1.39 -5.17
C CYS A 163 1.77 0.19 -4.84
N ILE A 164 2.37 -0.79 -4.17
CA ILE A 164 1.67 -1.93 -3.56
C ILE A 164 2.10 -2.07 -2.10
N LEU A 165 1.12 -2.19 -1.21
CA LEU A 165 1.33 -2.46 0.21
C LEU A 165 1.15 -3.95 0.48
N VAL A 166 2.16 -4.54 1.14
CA VAL A 166 2.21 -5.97 1.48
C VAL A 166 1.78 -6.17 2.92
N SER A 167 0.81 -7.05 3.13
CA SER A 167 0.25 -7.40 4.44
C SER A 167 1.19 -8.28 5.30
N HIS A 168 0.79 -8.51 6.55
CA HIS A 168 1.55 -9.34 7.50
C HIS A 168 0.99 -10.76 7.70
N ASN A 169 0.03 -11.19 6.87
CA ASN A 169 -0.43 -12.58 6.92
C ASN A 169 0.64 -13.55 6.43
N ILE A 170 0.63 -14.77 6.95
CA ILE A 170 1.46 -15.89 6.48
C ILE A 170 0.63 -16.66 5.45
N VAL A 171 1.04 -16.66 4.19
CA VAL A 171 0.39 -17.43 3.13
C VAL A 171 1.21 -18.69 2.86
N LYS A 172 0.79 -19.82 3.43
CA LYS A 172 1.55 -21.07 3.41
C LYS A 172 1.91 -21.57 2.02
N SER A 173 1.07 -21.32 1.03
CA SER A 173 1.35 -21.71 -0.36
C SER A 173 2.43 -20.85 -1.06
N MET A 174 2.88 -19.75 -0.43
CA MET A 174 3.94 -18.86 -0.93
C MET A 174 5.18 -18.89 -0.03
N ASP A 175 4.96 -18.84 1.29
CA ASP A 175 6.00 -18.98 2.31
C ASP A 175 5.40 -19.61 3.58
N GLU A 176 5.89 -20.75 3.95
CA GLU A 176 5.32 -21.54 5.06
C GLU A 176 5.47 -20.86 6.43
N ASN A 177 6.51 -20.05 6.58
CA ASN A 177 6.95 -19.59 7.90
C ASN A 177 7.00 -18.08 8.06
N LYS A 178 6.96 -17.28 6.97
CA LYS A 178 7.18 -15.84 7.05
C LYS A 178 5.93 -15.03 6.74
N PRO A 179 5.69 -13.95 7.50
CA PRO A 179 4.73 -12.93 7.07
C PRO A 179 5.05 -12.43 5.66
N SER A 180 4.02 -12.19 4.87
CA SER A 180 4.15 -11.78 3.47
C SER A 180 5.08 -10.58 3.28
N SER A 181 4.99 -9.57 4.14
CA SER A 181 5.87 -8.40 4.14
C SER A 181 7.35 -8.70 4.42
N LEU A 182 7.66 -9.85 5.04
CA LEU A 182 9.03 -10.29 5.39
C LEU A 182 9.49 -11.46 4.51
N SER A 183 8.68 -11.91 3.54
CA SER A 183 8.95 -13.05 2.68
C SER A 183 9.58 -12.64 1.36
N LYS A 184 10.79 -13.14 1.08
CA LYS A 184 11.44 -13.01 -0.24
C LYS A 184 10.62 -13.69 -1.35
N ASN A 185 9.95 -14.80 -1.04
CA ASN A 185 9.15 -15.54 -2.01
C ASN A 185 7.94 -14.72 -2.47
N VAL A 186 7.23 -14.08 -1.53
CA VAL A 186 6.08 -13.19 -1.85
C VAL A 186 6.53 -12.01 -2.71
N HIS A 187 7.67 -11.38 -2.37
CA HIS A 187 8.22 -10.28 -3.17
C HIS A 187 8.71 -10.74 -4.55
N LYS A 188 9.24 -11.96 -4.66
CA LYS A 188 9.61 -12.55 -5.95
C LYS A 188 8.40 -12.75 -6.85
N ILE A 189 7.29 -13.28 -6.31
CA ILE A 189 6.02 -13.42 -7.05
C ILE A 189 5.59 -12.04 -7.57
N LEU A 190 5.58 -11.02 -6.71
CA LEU A 190 5.18 -9.67 -7.12
C LEU A 190 6.09 -9.09 -8.20
N ARG A 191 7.41 -9.27 -8.08
CA ARG A 191 8.39 -8.73 -9.04
C ARG A 191 8.48 -9.50 -10.34
N GLU A 192 8.50 -10.84 -10.28
CA GLU A 192 8.76 -11.70 -11.43
C GLU A 192 7.48 -12.20 -12.08
N ASP A 193 6.51 -12.72 -11.30
CA ASP A 193 5.30 -13.33 -11.88
C ASP A 193 4.26 -12.27 -12.25
N LEU A 194 4.14 -11.19 -11.43
CA LEU A 194 3.24 -10.07 -11.70
C LEU A 194 3.93 -8.90 -12.44
N ASN A 195 5.24 -8.96 -12.67
CA ASN A 195 6.02 -7.93 -13.38
C ASN A 195 5.94 -6.52 -12.74
N PHE A 196 5.77 -6.42 -11.43
CA PHE A 196 5.65 -5.13 -10.76
C PHE A 196 7.01 -4.43 -10.60
N SER A 197 7.16 -3.28 -11.23
CA SER A 197 8.37 -2.46 -11.17
C SER A 197 8.28 -1.26 -10.22
N GLY A 198 7.08 -0.95 -9.71
CA GLY A 198 6.84 0.17 -8.80
C GLY A 198 7.32 -0.07 -7.36
N ILE A 199 6.85 0.75 -6.45
CA ILE A 199 7.24 0.72 -5.03
C ILE A 199 6.47 -0.37 -4.28
N VAL A 200 7.19 -1.23 -3.59
CA VAL A 200 6.65 -2.18 -2.61
C VAL A 200 6.86 -1.61 -1.21
N MET A 201 5.78 -1.52 -0.44
CA MET A 201 5.85 -1.05 0.95
C MET A 201 5.22 -2.06 1.90
N THR A 202 5.68 -2.05 3.15
CA THR A 202 5.06 -2.84 4.22
C THR A 202 3.79 -2.17 4.72
N ASP A 203 2.89 -2.94 5.33
CA ASP A 203 1.99 -2.40 6.35
C ASP A 203 2.78 -2.01 7.60
N ASP A 204 2.15 -1.42 8.63
CA ASP A 204 2.86 -0.93 9.82
C ASP A 204 3.58 -2.08 10.55
N LEU A 205 4.90 -2.04 10.58
CA LEU A 205 5.72 -3.04 11.29
C LEU A 205 5.52 -3.04 12.81
N ALA A 206 4.81 -2.05 13.36
CA ALA A 206 4.42 -2.04 14.76
C ALA A 206 3.17 -2.88 15.06
N MET A 207 2.55 -3.52 14.05
CA MET A 207 1.40 -4.41 14.23
C MET A 207 1.79 -5.69 14.98
N ASP A 208 0.83 -6.22 15.75
CA ASP A 208 1.07 -7.38 16.63
C ASP A 208 1.47 -8.65 15.86
N ALA A 209 1.02 -8.81 14.61
CA ALA A 209 1.44 -9.90 13.75
C ALA A 209 2.97 -9.92 13.52
N VAL A 210 3.59 -8.75 13.36
CA VAL A 210 5.04 -8.63 13.17
C VAL A 210 5.78 -8.74 14.50
N LYS A 211 5.31 -8.05 15.55
CA LYS A 211 5.93 -8.10 16.89
C LYS A 211 5.99 -9.50 17.46
N SER A 212 4.96 -10.30 17.18
CA SER A 212 4.91 -11.71 17.63
C SER A 212 5.87 -12.62 16.85
N TYR A 213 6.33 -12.17 15.68
CA TYR A 213 7.17 -12.94 14.77
C TYR A 213 8.65 -12.60 14.89
N VAL A 214 9.01 -11.34 15.11
CA VAL A 214 10.39 -10.85 15.18
C VAL A 214 10.64 -10.04 16.43
N GLU A 215 11.81 -10.26 17.03
CA GLU A 215 12.29 -9.41 18.13
C GLU A 215 12.60 -7.98 17.64
N ASN A 216 12.63 -7.03 18.59
CA ASN A 216 12.75 -5.61 18.34
C ASN A 216 13.88 -5.23 17.36
N GLY A 217 13.55 -4.42 16.36
CA GLY A 217 14.48 -3.84 15.39
C GLY A 217 14.77 -4.71 14.16
N GLU A 218 14.66 -6.04 14.25
CA GLU A 218 14.95 -6.93 13.13
C GLU A 218 13.87 -6.88 12.03
N ALA A 219 12.65 -6.47 12.34
CA ALA A 219 11.54 -6.45 11.39
C ALA A 219 11.86 -5.59 10.17
N ALA A 220 12.36 -4.37 10.35
CA ALA A 220 12.71 -3.49 9.24
C ALA A 220 13.89 -4.02 8.42
N VAL A 221 14.88 -4.63 9.07
CA VAL A 221 16.02 -5.28 8.37
C VAL A 221 15.50 -6.44 7.52
N GLN A 222 14.63 -7.29 8.07
CA GLN A 222 14.05 -8.41 7.33
C GLN A 222 13.14 -7.92 6.19
N ALA A 223 12.35 -6.86 6.40
CA ALA A 223 11.50 -6.26 5.37
C ALA A 223 12.33 -5.71 4.19
N VAL A 224 13.43 -5.00 4.45
CA VAL A 224 14.37 -4.55 3.42
C VAL A 224 14.98 -5.72 2.66
N LEU A 225 15.43 -6.75 3.38
CA LEU A 225 16.01 -7.96 2.79
C LEU A 225 14.98 -8.82 2.03
N ALA A 226 13.70 -8.70 2.35
CA ALA A 226 12.62 -9.34 1.61
C ALA A 226 12.37 -8.67 0.25
N GLY A 227 12.62 -7.36 0.13
CA GLY A 227 12.48 -6.62 -1.13
C GLY A 227 11.51 -5.43 -1.06
N ASN A 228 11.12 -4.99 0.15
CA ASN A 228 10.37 -3.74 0.30
C ASN A 228 11.27 -2.53 -0.02
N ASP A 229 10.70 -1.55 -0.70
CA ASP A 229 11.36 -0.29 -1.02
C ASP A 229 11.07 0.78 0.04
N MET A 230 9.89 0.73 0.67
CA MET A 230 9.48 1.62 1.75
C MET A 230 9.00 0.82 2.96
N ILE A 231 9.27 1.36 4.13
CA ILE A 231 8.87 0.75 5.40
C ILE A 231 7.90 1.71 6.10
N ILE A 232 6.71 1.22 6.45
CA ILE A 232 5.80 1.92 7.33
C ILE A 232 6.04 1.42 8.76
N SER A 233 6.25 2.33 9.70
CA SER A 233 6.38 1.98 11.10
C SER A 233 6.01 3.15 12.01
N SER A 234 5.06 2.92 12.91
CA SER A 234 4.72 3.86 14.00
C SER A 234 5.89 4.06 14.98
N ASP A 235 6.81 3.09 15.05
CA ASP A 235 8.05 3.14 15.84
C ASP A 235 9.27 3.16 14.90
N PHE A 236 9.38 4.22 14.10
CA PHE A 236 10.38 4.30 13.03
C PHE A 236 11.82 4.54 13.50
N VAL A 237 12.01 5.15 14.69
CA VAL A 237 13.36 5.54 15.13
C VAL A 237 14.28 4.34 15.36
N PRO A 238 13.94 3.34 16.19
CA PRO A 238 14.74 2.14 16.33
C PRO A 238 14.86 1.34 15.02
N GLN A 239 13.78 1.24 14.22
CA GLN A 239 13.77 0.54 12.94
C GLN A 239 14.80 1.14 11.96
N LYS A 240 14.88 2.47 11.87
CA LYS A 240 15.89 3.19 11.08
C LYS A 240 17.30 2.90 11.57
N GLN A 241 17.52 2.90 12.89
CA GLN A 241 18.84 2.64 13.48
C GLN A 241 19.32 1.23 13.14
N GLU A 242 18.46 0.22 13.23
CA GLU A 242 18.82 -1.15 12.89
C GLU A 242 19.13 -1.35 11.40
N ILE A 243 18.39 -0.67 10.49
CA ILE A 243 18.74 -0.67 9.07
C ILE A 243 20.14 -0.07 8.85
N LEU A 244 20.44 1.09 9.45
CA LEU A 244 21.75 1.73 9.31
C LEU A 244 22.86 0.83 9.84
N LYS A 245 22.67 0.20 10.98
CA LYS A 245 23.60 -0.77 11.55
C LYS A 245 23.80 -1.98 10.63
N ALA A 246 22.71 -2.53 10.09
CA ALA A 246 22.79 -3.67 9.18
C ALA A 246 23.54 -3.34 7.87
N ILE A 247 23.47 -2.09 7.38
CA ILE A 247 24.27 -1.61 6.26
C ILE A 247 25.74 -1.54 6.65
N GLN A 248 26.07 -0.95 7.81
CA GLN A 248 27.44 -0.85 8.30
C GLN A 248 28.08 -2.24 8.52
N GLU A 249 27.31 -3.19 9.04
CA GLU A 249 27.71 -4.58 9.24
C GLU A 249 27.70 -5.42 7.94
N LYS A 250 27.35 -4.81 6.79
CA LYS A 250 27.26 -5.48 5.48
C LYS A 250 26.21 -6.62 5.42
N LYS A 251 25.25 -6.63 6.32
CA LYS A 251 24.08 -7.53 6.29
C LYS A 251 23.11 -7.12 5.18
N ILE A 252 22.95 -5.81 4.95
CA ILE A 252 22.22 -5.24 3.82
C ILE A 252 23.26 -4.73 2.81
N ASN A 253 23.17 -5.21 1.56
CA ASN A 253 23.97 -4.68 0.47
C ASN A 253 23.41 -3.30 0.05
N GLU A 254 24.30 -2.31 -0.10
CA GLU A 254 23.93 -0.95 -0.55
C GLU A 254 23.17 -0.94 -1.89
N ASP A 255 23.40 -1.92 -2.77
CA ASP A 255 22.65 -2.06 -4.02
C ASP A 255 21.16 -2.24 -3.81
N ILE A 256 20.74 -2.88 -2.70
CA ILE A 256 19.34 -3.05 -2.35
C ILE A 256 18.73 -1.68 -2.04
N ILE A 257 19.43 -0.90 -1.20
CA ILE A 257 19.01 0.46 -0.83
C ILE A 257 18.98 1.37 -2.07
N ASN A 258 20.02 1.33 -2.89
CA ASN A 258 20.10 2.15 -4.10
C ASN A 258 18.97 1.84 -5.09
N LYS A 259 18.56 0.57 -5.24
CA LYS A 259 17.43 0.20 -6.07
C LYS A 259 16.10 0.74 -5.52
N ALA A 260 15.89 0.65 -4.20
CA ALA A 260 14.71 1.19 -3.54
C ALA A 260 14.64 2.73 -3.70
N VAL A 261 15.74 3.41 -3.41
CA VAL A 261 15.86 4.87 -3.56
C VAL A 261 15.59 5.32 -4.99
N ARG A 262 16.13 4.62 -5.99
CA ARG A 262 15.83 4.93 -7.41
C ARG A 262 14.35 4.85 -7.74
N ARG A 263 13.64 3.81 -7.29
CA ARG A 263 12.19 3.69 -7.50
C ARG A 263 11.42 4.84 -6.83
N ILE A 264 11.81 5.17 -5.58
CA ILE A 264 11.17 6.26 -4.82
C ILE A 264 11.41 7.60 -5.52
N LEU A 265 12.63 7.90 -5.94
CA LEU A 265 12.94 9.14 -6.64
C LEU A 265 12.24 9.21 -8.00
N SER A 266 12.22 8.11 -8.76
CA SER A 266 11.48 8.05 -10.05
C SER A 266 9.99 8.33 -9.87
N MET A 267 9.37 7.78 -8.81
CA MET A 267 7.97 8.08 -8.50
C MET A 267 7.80 9.54 -8.10
N LYS A 268 8.65 10.09 -7.24
CA LYS A 268 8.60 11.50 -6.83
C LYS A 268 8.69 12.45 -8.03
N ILE A 269 9.54 12.14 -9.01
CA ILE A 269 9.65 12.90 -10.26
C ILE A 269 8.36 12.76 -11.07
N ALA A 270 7.86 11.54 -11.25
CA ALA A 270 6.66 11.27 -12.05
C ALA A 270 5.41 11.99 -11.50
N TYR A 271 5.34 12.20 -10.18
CA TYR A 271 4.23 12.90 -9.51
C TYR A 271 4.55 14.37 -9.18
N GLY A 272 5.63 14.93 -9.73
CA GLY A 272 5.99 16.35 -9.57
C GLY A 272 6.33 16.77 -8.14
N ILE A 273 6.71 15.81 -7.27
CA ILE A 273 7.16 16.07 -5.89
C ILE A 273 8.60 16.60 -5.89
N ILE A 274 9.38 16.20 -6.90
CA ILE A 274 10.73 16.68 -7.15
C ILE A 274 10.76 17.22 -8.58
N ASN A 275 11.24 18.45 -8.73
CA ASN A 275 11.57 18.99 -10.04
C ASN A 275 12.99 18.56 -10.41
N THR A 276 13.19 17.99 -11.60
CA THR A 276 14.51 17.59 -12.09
C THR A 276 15.47 18.78 -12.25
N ASP A 277 14.94 19.99 -12.44
CA ASP A 277 15.72 21.22 -12.56
C ASP A 277 16.35 21.65 -11.20
N ASP A 278 15.80 21.14 -10.08
CA ASP A 278 16.30 21.43 -8.73
C ASP A 278 17.39 20.42 -8.28
N ILE A 279 17.70 19.42 -9.11
CA ILE A 279 18.74 18.44 -8.82
C ILE A 279 20.05 18.95 -9.46
N GLU A 280 20.90 19.59 -8.65
CA GLU A 280 22.28 19.84 -9.06
C GLU A 280 23.01 18.49 -9.25
N VAL A 281 23.46 18.19 -10.47
CA VAL A 281 24.23 17.00 -10.84
C VAL A 281 25.71 17.25 -10.54
#